data_d647664fa3f211e5f1520cf583af4c08
#
_entry.id   d647664fa3f211e5f1520cf583af4c08
#
_cell.length_a   1.000
_cell.length_b   1.000
_cell.length_c   1.000
_cell.angle_alpha   90.00
_cell.angle_beta   90.00
_cell.angle_gamma   90.00
#
_symmetry.space_group_name_H-M   'P 1'
#
loop_
_entity.id
_entity.type
_entity.pdbx_description
1 polymer ?
#
loop_
_entity_poly.entity_id
_entity_poly.type
_entity_poly.pdbx_seq_one_letter_code
_entity_poly.pdbx_strand_id
1 'polypeptide(L)'
;MARGAAQAGRKQRPKEPPKKRKRAAPAYEQTMFFPRLRRQAKWVFVFLALVFAVGFVAFGVGSGSSGISDILRGNFFGGGTSTSSQVNDKKKAIEQNPKNISAYLDLAGIYQQDQKEAQALATLRKAQAIAPKNFDVLNRIAGIFSGQAELERQAAQNAQIVYFESTVSPPGLDPSSTLGQAISGDPYSDVLKTRANEAYSKMVSAFTKAETAYKKLVTAAAGTSQEANAQLQLAGAAQISGDTTTAVNAYTRFLKIAPDSPNALAVRQTLEQLKASLPQSQR
;
A
#
# COMPACT_ATOMS: atom_id res chain seq x y z
N MET A 1 -38.50 59.31 81.86
CA MET A 1 -37.82 58.39 82.78
C MET A 1 -37.56 57.07 82.06
N ALA A 2 -36.37 56.43 82.32
CA ALA A 2 -35.90 55.11 81.94
C ALA A 2 -35.46 54.90 80.44
N ARG A 3 -34.29 54.98 80.18
CA ARG A 3 -33.05 54.14 80.09
C ARG A 3 -33.35 52.73 79.49
N GLY A 4 -32.84 52.43 78.30
CA GLY A 4 -32.83 51.13 77.70
C GLY A 4 -31.54 51.01 76.90
N ALA A 5 -30.66 50.13 77.32
CA ALA A 5 -29.27 49.97 76.85
C ALA A 5 -29.21 49.26 75.54
N ALA A 6 -28.27 49.73 74.68
CA ALA A 6 -27.92 49.09 73.45
C ALA A 6 -27.04 47.88 73.73
N GLN A 7 -27.45 46.71 73.26
CA GLN A 7 -26.55 45.54 73.14
C GLN A 7 -25.97 45.46 71.75
N ALA A 8 -24.63 45.56 71.64
CA ALA A 8 -23.83 45.42 70.44
C ALA A 8 -23.79 43.93 70.04
N GLY A 9 -24.34 43.60 68.86
CA GLY A 9 -24.31 42.32 68.28
C GLY A 9 -22.90 41.99 67.75
N ARG A 10 -22.27 41.01 68.37
CA ARG A 10 -20.96 40.47 68.01
C ARG A 10 -21.09 39.62 66.71
N LYS A 11 -20.66 40.13 65.60
CA LYS A 11 -20.60 39.34 64.33
C LYS A 11 -19.64 38.17 64.50
N GLN A 12 -20.20 36.94 64.49
CA GLN A 12 -19.41 35.70 64.39
C GLN A 12 -18.81 35.56 62.99
N ARG A 13 -17.49 35.42 62.91
CA ARG A 13 -16.79 35.07 61.68
C ARG A 13 -17.19 33.65 61.27
N PRO A 14 -17.42 33.39 59.98
CA PRO A 14 -17.64 32.03 59.48
C PRO A 14 -16.38 31.18 59.74
N LYS A 15 -16.58 29.99 60.30
CA LYS A 15 -15.52 28.98 60.47
C LYS A 15 -15.11 28.45 59.07
N GLU A 16 -13.84 28.59 58.74
CA GLU A 16 -13.25 27.94 57.55
C GLU A 16 -13.46 26.42 57.61
N PRO A 17 -13.83 25.78 56.49
CA PRO A 17 -13.97 24.33 56.45
C PRO A 17 -12.60 23.66 56.70
N PRO A 18 -12.56 22.51 57.38
CA PRO A 18 -11.31 21.82 57.70
C PRO A 18 -10.59 21.38 56.43
N LYS A 19 -9.33 21.80 56.25
CA LYS A 19 -8.44 21.36 55.17
C LYS A 19 -8.37 19.83 55.19
N LYS A 20 -8.88 19.17 54.14
CA LYS A 20 -8.74 17.72 53.93
C LYS A 20 -7.26 17.37 53.95
N ARG A 21 -6.78 16.72 55.01
CA ARG A 21 -5.47 16.08 55.08
C ARG A 21 -5.40 15.04 53.97
N LYS A 22 -4.50 15.24 52.99
CA LYS A 22 -4.15 14.22 52.01
C LYS A 22 -3.65 13.02 52.78
N ARG A 23 -4.39 11.89 52.74
CA ARG A 23 -3.91 10.61 53.28
C ARG A 23 -2.60 10.30 52.56
N ALA A 24 -1.51 10.16 53.29
CA ALA A 24 -0.28 9.65 52.78
C ALA A 24 -0.53 8.23 52.28
N ALA A 25 -0.12 7.92 51.06
CA ALA A 25 -0.23 6.57 50.52
C ALA A 25 0.54 5.60 51.42
N PRO A 26 0.02 4.40 51.68
CA PRO A 26 0.67 3.43 52.56
C PRO A 26 2.06 3.09 52.05
N ALA A 27 3.02 2.92 52.97
CA ALA A 27 4.44 2.76 52.64
C ALA A 27 4.77 1.59 51.69
N TYR A 28 3.91 0.56 51.58
CA TYR A 28 4.07 -0.55 50.65
C TYR A 28 3.85 -0.18 49.21
N GLU A 29 3.05 0.85 48.88
CA GLU A 29 2.89 1.33 47.48
C GLU A 29 4.12 2.01 46.95
N GLN A 30 5.03 2.51 47.80
CA GLN A 30 6.26 3.16 47.38
C GLN A 30 7.39 2.17 47.04
N THR A 31 7.25 0.90 47.44
CA THR A 31 8.23 -0.15 47.19
C THR A 31 7.90 -1.00 45.97
N MET A 32 6.73 -0.82 45.37
CA MET A 32 6.32 -1.55 44.18
C MET A 32 7.15 -1.15 42.95
N PHE A 33 7.50 -2.13 42.13
CA PHE A 33 8.29 -1.99 40.90
C PHE A 33 7.67 -0.96 39.91
N PHE A 34 6.37 -0.93 39.82
CA PHE A 34 5.62 -0.11 38.85
C PHE A 34 5.75 1.42 39.04
N PRO A 35 5.77 2.03 40.22
CA PRO A 35 5.98 3.46 40.38
C PRO A 35 7.37 3.92 39.91
N ARG A 36 8.40 3.09 40.12
CA ARG A 36 9.77 3.37 39.63
C ARG A 36 9.85 3.26 38.11
N LEU A 37 9.17 2.26 37.51
CA LEU A 37 9.07 2.09 36.06
C LEU A 37 8.37 3.29 35.42
N ARG A 38 7.30 3.80 36.01
CA ARG A 38 6.55 4.95 35.49
C ARG A 38 7.36 6.25 35.49
N ARG A 39 8.29 6.40 36.43
CA ARG A 39 9.19 7.58 36.48
C ARG A 39 10.28 7.52 35.42
N GLN A 40 10.72 6.32 35.04
CA GLN A 40 11.70 6.10 33.98
C GLN A 40 11.09 5.85 32.62
N ALA A 41 9.78 5.61 32.55
CA ALA A 41 9.08 5.30 31.28
C ALA A 41 9.35 6.32 30.18
N LYS A 42 9.41 7.62 30.51
CA LYS A 42 9.69 8.69 29.55
C LYS A 42 11.05 8.47 28.86
N TRP A 43 12.08 8.09 29.61
CA TRP A 43 13.41 7.83 29.06
C TRP A 43 13.48 6.51 28.30
N VAL A 44 12.75 5.50 28.74
CA VAL A 44 12.64 4.21 28.02
C VAL A 44 11.94 4.43 26.67
N PHE A 45 10.85 5.21 26.63
CA PHE A 45 10.17 5.54 25.36
C PHE A 45 11.06 6.37 24.42
N VAL A 46 11.81 7.34 24.95
CA VAL A 46 12.75 8.13 24.14
C VAL A 46 13.87 7.23 23.60
N PHE A 47 14.42 6.33 24.43
CA PHE A 47 15.44 5.37 24.00
C PHE A 47 14.88 4.40 22.95
N LEU A 48 13.67 3.86 23.16
CA LEU A 48 13.03 2.96 22.22
C LEU A 48 12.75 3.66 20.87
N ALA A 49 12.27 4.90 20.90
CA ALA A 49 12.05 5.72 19.71
C ALA A 49 13.37 5.98 18.96
N LEU A 50 14.47 6.21 19.69
CA LEU A 50 15.80 6.42 19.10
C LEU A 50 16.35 5.12 18.49
N VAL A 51 16.20 3.98 19.17
CA VAL A 51 16.58 2.66 18.64
C VAL A 51 15.76 2.31 17.40
N PHE A 52 14.45 2.60 17.41
CA PHE A 52 13.59 2.42 16.23
C PHE A 52 14.01 3.34 15.08
N ALA A 53 14.30 4.61 15.36
CA ALA A 53 14.76 5.56 14.34
C ALA A 53 16.10 5.14 13.73
N VAL A 54 17.07 4.71 14.56
CA VAL A 54 18.38 4.21 14.11
C VAL A 54 18.21 2.87 13.39
N GLY A 55 17.37 1.97 13.89
CA GLY A 55 17.08 0.68 13.27
C GLY A 55 16.41 0.86 11.89
N PHE A 56 15.48 1.79 11.77
CA PHE A 56 14.82 2.12 10.50
C PHE A 56 15.82 2.66 9.46
N VAL A 57 16.80 3.45 9.91
CA VAL A 57 17.87 3.98 9.06
C VAL A 57 18.91 2.90 8.72
N ALA A 58 19.28 2.04 9.69
CA ALA A 58 20.35 1.06 9.53
C ALA A 58 19.91 -0.21 8.79
N PHE A 59 18.65 -0.65 8.95
CA PHE A 59 18.14 -1.87 8.33
C PHE A 59 17.36 -1.64 7.05
N GLY A 60 17.33 -0.38 6.52
CA GLY A 60 16.85 -0.09 5.17
C GLY A 60 15.46 -0.64 4.85
N VAL A 61 14.49 -0.52 5.76
CA VAL A 61 13.09 -0.77 5.42
C VAL A 61 12.65 0.38 4.51
N GLY A 62 13.02 0.25 3.24
CA GLY A 62 12.85 1.28 2.22
C GLY A 62 13.94 1.21 1.15
N SER A 63 14.43 0.00 0.81
CA SER A 63 15.36 -0.17 -0.33
C SER A 63 14.62 -0.15 -1.67
N GLY A 64 13.79 0.86 -1.86
CA GLY A 64 13.52 1.42 -3.18
C GLY A 64 14.27 2.74 -3.22
N SER A 65 15.08 2.95 -4.20
CA SER A 65 16.08 3.97 -4.52
C SER A 65 15.87 5.45 -4.09
N SER A 66 15.15 5.70 -3.02
CA SER A 66 14.91 7.03 -2.44
C SER A 66 15.19 6.95 -0.94
N GLY A 67 16.46 6.99 -0.56
CA GLY A 67 16.88 6.97 0.83
C GLY A 67 16.43 8.25 1.56
N ILE A 68 16.21 8.13 2.89
CA ILE A 68 15.98 9.26 3.82
C ILE A 68 17.04 10.37 3.66
N SER A 69 18.22 10.03 3.12
CA SER A 69 19.25 11.00 2.72
C SER A 69 18.75 12.04 1.69
N ASP A 70 17.82 11.67 0.80
CA ASP A 70 17.25 12.62 -0.17
C ASP A 70 16.18 13.51 0.46
N ILE A 71 15.42 12.98 1.43
CA ILE A 71 14.43 13.76 2.20
C ILE A 71 15.14 14.77 3.13
N LEU A 72 16.25 14.35 3.77
CA LEU A 72 17.04 15.23 4.66
C LEU A 72 17.86 16.25 3.89
N ARG A 73 18.37 15.94 2.69
CA ARG A 73 19.09 16.89 1.85
C ARG A 73 18.17 17.91 1.15
N GLY A 74 16.93 17.49 0.81
CA GLY A 74 16.00 18.35 0.07
C GLY A 74 15.21 19.35 0.93
N ASN A 75 14.84 19.01 2.17
CA ASN A 75 13.84 19.78 2.92
C ASN A 75 14.31 20.42 4.23
N PHE A 76 15.49 20.05 4.79
CA PHE A 76 15.88 20.56 6.11
C PHE A 76 17.06 21.54 6.08
N PHE A 77 17.94 21.52 5.07
CA PHE A 77 19.15 22.33 5.02
C PHE A 77 19.42 23.07 3.71
N GLY A 78 18.60 22.95 2.70
CA GLY A 78 18.82 23.68 1.46
C GLY A 78 17.53 23.79 0.68
N GLY A 79 17.10 25.00 0.40
CA GLY A 79 15.92 25.42 -0.35
C GLY A 79 15.36 24.40 -1.33
N GLY A 80 14.59 23.43 -0.80
CA GLY A 80 13.92 22.43 -1.61
C GLY A 80 12.93 23.13 -2.51
N THR A 81 13.18 23.10 -3.80
CA THR A 81 12.18 23.49 -4.80
C THR A 81 10.91 22.73 -4.50
N SER A 82 9.82 23.44 -4.18
CA SER A 82 8.54 22.80 -3.90
C SER A 82 8.18 21.89 -5.10
N THR A 83 7.51 20.76 -4.88
CA THR A 83 7.08 19.88 -5.96
C THR A 83 6.40 20.64 -7.09
N SER A 84 5.67 21.71 -6.77
CA SER A 84 5.05 22.62 -7.74
C SER A 84 6.06 23.35 -8.62
N SER A 85 7.23 23.78 -8.10
CA SER A 85 8.25 24.39 -8.95
C SER A 85 8.91 23.38 -9.85
N GLN A 86 9.21 22.17 -9.36
CA GLN A 86 9.76 21.08 -10.19
C GLN A 86 8.79 20.70 -11.33
N VAL A 87 7.50 20.60 -11.06
CA VAL A 87 6.47 20.38 -12.07
C VAL A 87 6.49 21.49 -13.13
N ASN A 88 6.55 22.76 -12.71
CA ASN A 88 6.58 23.89 -13.63
C ASN A 88 7.85 23.92 -14.49
N ASP A 89 9.00 23.59 -13.90
CA ASP A 89 10.27 23.55 -14.64
C ASP A 89 10.25 22.45 -15.71
N LYS A 90 9.72 21.26 -15.39
CA LYS A 90 9.58 20.17 -16.36
C LYS A 90 8.54 20.49 -17.44
N LYS A 91 7.44 21.18 -17.11
CA LYS A 91 6.49 21.68 -18.12
C LYS A 91 7.12 22.67 -19.06
N LYS A 92 7.88 23.66 -18.56
CA LYS A 92 8.63 24.60 -19.41
C LYS A 92 9.64 23.90 -20.30
N ALA A 93 10.36 22.88 -19.79
CA ALA A 93 11.27 22.08 -20.59
C ALA A 93 10.57 21.36 -21.73
N ILE A 94 9.35 20.86 -21.50
CA ILE A 94 8.51 20.23 -22.53
C ILE A 94 8.01 21.28 -23.52
N GLU A 95 7.61 22.47 -23.09
CA GLU A 95 7.18 23.57 -23.97
C GLU A 95 8.34 24.02 -24.89
N GLN A 96 9.56 24.13 -24.36
CA GLN A 96 10.76 24.49 -25.12
C GLN A 96 11.17 23.39 -26.11
N ASN A 97 11.04 22.14 -25.72
CA ASN A 97 11.35 21.00 -26.56
C ASN A 97 10.28 19.90 -26.43
N PRO A 98 9.20 19.96 -27.22
CA PRO A 98 8.11 18.99 -27.16
C PRO A 98 8.51 17.54 -27.48
N LYS A 99 9.68 17.30 -28.07
CA LYS A 99 10.20 15.96 -28.36
C LYS A 99 11.13 15.41 -27.29
N ASN A 100 11.36 16.14 -26.22
CA ASN A 100 12.24 15.74 -25.11
C ASN A 100 11.57 14.68 -24.22
N ILE A 101 11.73 13.40 -24.57
CA ILE A 101 11.16 12.25 -23.83
C ILE A 101 11.59 12.24 -22.36
N SER A 102 12.86 12.62 -22.06
CA SER A 102 13.35 12.67 -20.68
C SER A 102 12.54 13.63 -19.82
N ALA A 103 12.16 14.81 -20.34
CA ALA A 103 11.35 15.78 -19.60
C ALA A 103 9.95 15.22 -19.26
N TYR A 104 9.34 14.43 -20.15
CA TYR A 104 8.08 13.75 -19.86
C TYR A 104 8.25 12.65 -18.82
N LEU A 105 9.33 11.86 -18.88
CA LEU A 105 9.63 10.83 -17.89
C LEU A 105 9.85 11.43 -16.50
N ASP A 106 10.61 12.52 -16.43
CA ASP A 106 10.84 13.23 -15.17
C ASP A 106 9.55 13.78 -14.59
N LEU A 107 8.74 14.47 -15.42
CA LEU A 107 7.44 15.00 -14.98
C LEU A 107 6.49 13.89 -14.49
N ALA A 108 6.46 12.77 -15.22
CA ALA A 108 5.66 11.62 -14.79
C ALA A 108 6.17 11.03 -13.46
N GLY A 109 7.49 10.99 -13.26
CA GLY A 109 8.11 10.57 -11.99
C GLY A 109 7.70 11.46 -10.83
N ILE A 110 7.69 12.79 -11.01
CA ILE A 110 7.22 13.73 -9.99
C ILE A 110 5.74 13.49 -9.66
N TYR A 111 4.90 13.27 -10.67
CA TYR A 111 3.48 12.95 -10.42
C TYR A 111 3.27 11.61 -9.71
N GLN A 112 4.12 10.59 -9.97
CA GLN A 112 4.06 9.31 -9.26
C GLN A 112 4.45 9.47 -7.78
N GLN A 113 5.49 10.26 -7.47
CA GLN A 113 5.87 10.58 -6.09
C GLN A 113 4.76 11.31 -5.33
N ASP A 114 4.01 12.16 -6.02
CA ASP A 114 2.85 12.87 -5.46
C ASP A 114 1.56 12.00 -5.44
N GLN A 115 1.63 10.71 -5.77
CA GLN A 115 0.48 9.81 -5.89
C GLN A 115 -0.58 10.28 -6.90
N LYS A 116 -0.18 11.09 -7.87
CA LYS A 116 -1.02 11.63 -8.95
C LYS A 116 -0.91 10.74 -10.20
N GLU A 117 -1.28 9.47 -10.07
CA GLU A 117 -1.08 8.46 -11.12
C GLU A 117 -1.78 8.80 -12.44
N ALA A 118 -2.98 9.39 -12.38
CA ALA A 118 -3.71 9.82 -13.58
C ALA A 118 -2.92 10.86 -14.38
N GLN A 119 -2.25 11.82 -13.70
CA GLN A 119 -1.42 12.84 -14.34
C GLN A 119 -0.12 12.24 -14.87
N ALA A 120 0.49 11.32 -14.13
CA ALA A 120 1.66 10.58 -14.59
C ALA A 120 1.33 9.81 -15.88
N LEU A 121 0.24 9.05 -15.89
CA LEU A 121 -0.19 8.27 -17.06
C LEU A 121 -0.52 9.16 -18.26
N ALA A 122 -1.22 10.29 -18.06
CA ALA A 122 -1.50 11.25 -19.12
C ALA A 122 -0.20 11.84 -19.73
N THR A 123 0.78 12.13 -18.88
CA THR A 123 2.10 12.63 -19.30
C THR A 123 2.88 11.58 -20.11
N LEU A 124 2.88 10.33 -19.62
CA LEU A 124 3.54 9.21 -20.32
C LEU A 124 2.87 8.87 -21.65
N ARG A 125 1.54 8.99 -21.76
CA ARG A 125 0.82 8.80 -23.03
C ARG A 125 1.23 9.84 -24.07
N LYS A 126 1.49 11.09 -23.68
CA LYS A 126 2.05 12.11 -24.58
C LYS A 126 3.44 11.71 -25.06
N ALA A 127 4.30 11.24 -24.14
CA ALA A 127 5.61 10.73 -24.50
C ALA A 127 5.54 9.51 -25.45
N GLN A 128 4.59 8.58 -25.20
CA GLN A 128 4.36 7.42 -26.04
C GLN A 128 3.88 7.81 -27.46
N ALA A 129 3.08 8.86 -27.60
CA ALA A 129 2.68 9.36 -28.91
C ALA A 129 3.86 9.90 -29.75
N ILE A 130 4.87 10.47 -29.07
CA ILE A 130 6.09 10.98 -29.70
C ILE A 130 7.06 9.84 -30.03
N ALA A 131 7.24 8.89 -29.08
CA ALA A 131 8.17 7.77 -29.20
C ALA A 131 7.47 6.43 -28.85
N PRO A 132 6.69 5.84 -29.77
CA PRO A 132 5.82 4.69 -29.51
C PRO A 132 6.55 3.43 -29.05
N LYS A 133 7.84 3.28 -29.40
CA LYS A 133 8.68 2.14 -29.08
C LYS A 133 9.74 2.44 -28.00
N ASN A 134 9.65 3.60 -27.34
CA ASN A 134 10.58 3.92 -26.27
C ASN A 134 10.34 3.01 -25.07
N PHE A 135 11.36 2.20 -24.74
CA PHE A 135 11.29 1.19 -23.67
C PHE A 135 10.94 1.82 -22.32
N ASP A 136 11.60 2.91 -21.94
CA ASP A 136 11.41 3.53 -20.61
C ASP A 136 10.00 4.07 -20.43
N VAL A 137 9.43 4.68 -21.48
CA VAL A 137 8.05 5.17 -21.48
C VAL A 137 7.07 4.00 -21.31
N LEU A 138 7.24 2.94 -22.10
CA LEU A 138 6.37 1.77 -22.05
C LEU A 138 6.49 1.02 -20.72
N ASN A 139 7.71 0.92 -20.19
CA ASN A 139 7.98 0.28 -18.91
C ASN A 139 7.29 1.05 -17.75
N ARG A 140 7.36 2.37 -17.73
CA ARG A 140 6.65 3.17 -16.73
C ARG A 140 5.13 3.07 -16.84
N ILE A 141 4.59 3.06 -18.05
CA ILE A 141 3.14 2.84 -18.26
C ILE A 141 2.72 1.47 -17.76
N ALA A 142 3.46 0.42 -18.11
CA ALA A 142 3.19 -0.94 -17.64
C ALA A 142 3.30 -1.04 -16.11
N GLY A 143 4.30 -0.40 -15.51
CA GLY A 143 4.47 -0.34 -14.06
C GLY A 143 3.30 0.33 -13.34
N ILE A 144 2.75 1.42 -13.87
CA ILE A 144 1.55 2.06 -13.29
C ILE A 144 0.35 1.10 -13.34
N PHE A 145 0.07 0.48 -14.50
CA PHE A 145 -1.04 -0.46 -14.61
C PHE A 145 -0.85 -1.71 -13.74
N SER A 146 0.39 -2.20 -13.61
CA SER A 146 0.71 -3.30 -12.73
C SER A 146 0.50 -2.95 -11.26
N GLY A 147 0.91 -1.75 -10.83
CA GLY A 147 0.65 -1.27 -9.47
C GLY A 147 -0.84 -1.16 -9.16
N GLN A 148 -1.64 -0.60 -10.08
CA GLN A 148 -3.09 -0.55 -9.95
C GLN A 148 -3.72 -1.95 -9.89
N ALA A 149 -3.26 -2.88 -10.73
CA ALA A 149 -3.75 -4.25 -10.73
C ALA A 149 -3.42 -4.98 -9.42
N GLU A 150 -2.27 -4.72 -8.83
CA GLU A 150 -1.88 -5.29 -7.55
C GLU A 150 -2.74 -4.77 -6.39
N LEU A 151 -3.11 -3.49 -6.40
CA LEU A 151 -4.07 -2.93 -5.43
C LEU A 151 -5.45 -3.59 -5.55
N GLU A 152 -5.94 -3.78 -6.77
CA GLU A 152 -7.21 -4.47 -7.00
C GLU A 152 -7.12 -5.97 -6.60
N ARG A 153 -5.96 -6.60 -6.76
CA ARG A 153 -5.73 -7.97 -6.28
C ARG A 153 -5.83 -8.06 -4.77
N GLN A 154 -5.21 -7.13 -4.05
CA GLN A 154 -5.32 -7.05 -2.59
C GLN A 154 -6.76 -6.80 -2.14
N ALA A 155 -7.47 -5.89 -2.82
CA ALA A 155 -8.88 -5.62 -2.54
C ALA A 155 -9.77 -6.87 -2.76
N ALA A 156 -9.52 -7.61 -3.84
CA ALA A 156 -10.25 -8.86 -4.15
C ALA A 156 -9.97 -9.95 -3.10
N GLN A 157 -8.72 -10.10 -2.68
CA GLN A 157 -8.35 -11.05 -1.62
C GLN A 157 -9.03 -10.70 -0.30
N ASN A 158 -9.01 -9.43 0.10
CA ASN A 158 -9.65 -8.97 1.33
C ASN A 158 -11.17 -9.20 1.28
N ALA A 159 -11.82 -8.89 0.16
CA ALA A 159 -13.26 -9.12 -0.02
C ALA A 159 -13.60 -10.62 0.03
N GLN A 160 -12.74 -11.48 -0.52
CA GLN A 160 -12.92 -12.94 -0.46
C GLN A 160 -12.76 -13.47 0.97
N ILE A 161 -11.80 -12.97 1.74
CA ILE A 161 -11.60 -13.34 3.15
C ILE A 161 -12.83 -12.96 3.97
N VAL A 162 -13.32 -11.73 3.84
CA VAL A 162 -14.50 -11.26 4.57
C VAL A 162 -15.74 -12.08 4.21
N TYR A 163 -15.93 -12.42 2.94
CA TYR A 163 -17.00 -13.32 2.51
C TYR A 163 -16.85 -14.70 3.13
N PHE A 164 -15.65 -15.30 3.07
CA PHE A 164 -15.39 -16.62 3.63
C PHE A 164 -15.66 -16.66 5.13
N GLU A 165 -15.16 -15.66 5.89
CA GLU A 165 -15.40 -15.55 7.33
C GLU A 165 -16.89 -15.45 7.67
N SER A 166 -17.70 -14.80 6.82
CA SER A 166 -19.15 -14.73 7.01
C SER A 166 -19.90 -16.06 6.80
N THR A 167 -19.29 -17.00 6.08
CA THR A 167 -19.89 -18.30 5.78
C THR A 167 -19.45 -19.41 6.73
N VAL A 168 -18.47 -19.16 7.61
CA VAL A 168 -17.98 -20.13 8.59
C VAL A 168 -18.98 -20.23 9.73
N SER A 169 -19.62 -21.40 9.87
CA SER A 169 -20.48 -21.69 11.01
C SER A 169 -19.68 -21.69 12.32
N PRO A 170 -20.24 -21.14 13.42
CA PRO A 170 -19.61 -21.22 14.72
C PRO A 170 -19.27 -22.67 15.10
N PRO A 171 -18.14 -22.91 15.80
CA PRO A 171 -17.79 -24.26 16.24
C PRO A 171 -18.92 -24.90 17.05
N GLY A 172 -19.34 -26.11 16.68
CA GLY A 172 -20.40 -26.86 17.37
C GLY A 172 -21.81 -26.60 16.83
N LEU A 173 -22.00 -25.74 15.84
CA LEU A 173 -23.28 -25.56 15.16
C LEU A 173 -23.38 -26.52 13.98
N ASP A 174 -24.41 -27.37 13.97
CA ASP A 174 -24.72 -28.25 12.83
C ASP A 174 -25.24 -27.40 11.66
N PRO A 175 -24.55 -27.39 10.49
CA PRO A 175 -25.00 -26.65 9.31
C PRO A 175 -26.39 -27.07 8.80
N SER A 176 -26.83 -28.31 9.09
CA SER A 176 -28.15 -28.81 8.70
C SER A 176 -29.25 -28.39 9.68
N SER A 177 -28.91 -27.88 10.85
CA SER A 177 -29.89 -27.37 11.82
C SER A 177 -30.63 -26.14 11.30
N THR A 178 -31.82 -25.87 11.82
CA THR A 178 -32.61 -24.67 11.46
C THR A 178 -31.82 -23.39 11.70
N LEU A 179 -31.00 -23.33 12.75
CA LEU A 179 -30.15 -22.19 13.05
C LEU A 179 -28.95 -22.12 12.08
N GLY A 180 -28.33 -23.27 11.76
CA GLY A 180 -27.25 -23.35 10.78
C GLY A 180 -27.71 -22.90 9.39
N GLN A 181 -28.91 -23.33 8.97
CA GLN A 181 -29.53 -22.89 7.71
C GLN A 181 -29.88 -21.38 7.73
N ALA A 182 -30.38 -20.87 8.84
CA ALA A 182 -30.69 -19.44 8.98
C ALA A 182 -29.43 -18.56 8.89
N ILE A 183 -28.30 -19.01 9.44
CA ILE A 183 -27.01 -18.30 9.36
C ILE A 183 -26.44 -18.39 7.94
N SER A 184 -26.52 -19.55 7.29
CA SER A 184 -26.01 -19.73 5.91
C SER A 184 -26.88 -19.02 4.86
N GLY A 185 -28.15 -18.72 5.17
CA GLY A 185 -29.09 -17.99 4.30
C GLY A 185 -29.16 -16.48 4.64
N ASP A 186 -28.21 -15.94 5.40
CA ASP A 186 -28.24 -14.53 5.77
C ASP A 186 -28.07 -13.63 4.52
N PRO A 187 -28.99 -12.67 4.29
CA PRO A 187 -28.86 -11.68 3.21
C PRO A 187 -27.54 -10.90 3.23
N TYR A 188 -26.89 -10.78 4.39
CA TYR A 188 -25.58 -10.15 4.52
C TYR A 188 -24.48 -10.96 3.80
N SER A 189 -24.53 -12.29 3.86
CA SER A 189 -23.56 -13.13 3.14
C SER A 189 -23.70 -13.00 1.62
N ASP A 190 -24.90 -12.82 1.10
CA ASP A 190 -25.14 -12.55 -0.33
C ASP A 190 -24.56 -11.19 -0.78
N VAL A 191 -24.67 -10.18 0.05
CA VAL A 191 -24.04 -8.86 -0.21
C VAL A 191 -22.51 -8.99 -0.23
N LEU A 192 -21.93 -9.73 0.71
CA LEU A 192 -20.48 -9.96 0.75
C LEU A 192 -19.99 -10.78 -0.44
N LYS A 193 -20.72 -11.81 -0.86
CA LYS A 193 -20.45 -12.57 -2.08
C LYS A 193 -20.46 -11.67 -3.32
N THR A 194 -21.45 -10.81 -3.44
CA THR A 194 -21.55 -9.85 -4.56
C THR A 194 -20.34 -8.93 -4.56
N ARG A 195 -19.94 -8.36 -3.40
CA ARG A 195 -18.74 -7.52 -3.28
C ARG A 195 -17.46 -8.26 -3.63
N ALA A 196 -17.33 -9.53 -3.22
CA ALA A 196 -16.17 -10.35 -3.58
C ALA A 196 -16.08 -10.59 -5.09
N ASN A 197 -17.21 -10.89 -5.74
CA ASN A 197 -17.29 -11.06 -7.20
C ASN A 197 -16.98 -9.75 -7.95
N GLU A 198 -17.48 -8.62 -7.50
CA GLU A 198 -17.18 -7.31 -8.07
C GLU A 198 -15.69 -6.96 -7.93
N ALA A 199 -15.10 -7.18 -6.76
CA ALA A 199 -13.68 -6.96 -6.53
C ALA A 199 -12.82 -7.87 -7.41
N TYR A 200 -13.19 -9.14 -7.56
CA TYR A 200 -12.54 -10.07 -8.48
C TYR A 200 -12.63 -9.58 -9.95
N SER A 201 -13.78 -9.14 -10.39
CA SER A 201 -13.97 -8.60 -11.75
C SER A 201 -13.10 -7.35 -12.01
N LYS A 202 -13.00 -6.44 -11.03
CA LYS A 202 -12.11 -5.27 -11.09
C LYS A 202 -10.65 -5.70 -11.19
N MET A 203 -10.22 -6.68 -10.38
CA MET A 203 -8.87 -7.23 -10.43
C MET A 203 -8.54 -7.77 -11.84
N VAL A 204 -9.40 -8.63 -12.40
CA VAL A 204 -9.21 -9.18 -13.75
C VAL A 204 -9.11 -8.08 -14.79
N SER A 205 -10.01 -7.08 -14.74
CA SER A 205 -9.97 -5.93 -15.64
C SER A 205 -8.67 -5.12 -15.52
N ALA A 206 -8.16 -4.93 -14.30
CA ALA A 206 -6.92 -4.21 -14.06
C ALA A 206 -5.71 -4.98 -14.62
N PHE A 207 -5.65 -6.32 -14.42
CA PHE A 207 -4.60 -7.15 -15.00
C PHE A 207 -4.67 -7.22 -16.53
N THR A 208 -5.85 -7.18 -17.14
CA THR A 208 -6.01 -7.07 -18.60
C THR A 208 -5.39 -5.78 -19.15
N LYS A 209 -5.51 -4.66 -18.42
CA LYS A 209 -4.84 -3.40 -18.78
C LYS A 209 -3.33 -3.51 -18.65
N ALA A 210 -2.83 -4.11 -17.58
CA ALA A 210 -1.41 -4.35 -17.37
C ALA A 210 -0.84 -5.28 -18.46
N GLU A 211 -1.51 -6.36 -18.77
CA GLU A 211 -1.17 -7.29 -19.85
C GLU A 211 -1.05 -6.56 -21.21
N THR A 212 -2.03 -5.71 -21.54
CA THR A 212 -1.99 -4.91 -22.78
C THR A 212 -0.78 -3.98 -22.82
N ALA A 213 -0.39 -3.39 -21.69
CA ALA A 213 0.80 -2.55 -21.59
C ALA A 213 2.08 -3.38 -21.72
N TYR A 214 2.14 -4.56 -21.09
CA TYR A 214 3.27 -5.47 -21.21
C TYR A 214 3.44 -6.06 -22.61
N LYS A 215 2.36 -6.33 -23.37
CA LYS A 215 2.45 -6.73 -24.79
C LYS A 215 3.22 -5.69 -25.63
N LYS A 216 2.95 -4.40 -25.39
CA LYS A 216 3.72 -3.31 -26.04
C LYS A 216 5.17 -3.28 -25.57
N LEU A 217 5.40 -3.43 -24.26
CA LEU A 217 6.74 -3.43 -23.68
C LEU A 217 7.60 -4.58 -24.23
N VAL A 218 7.06 -5.79 -24.30
CA VAL A 218 7.73 -6.95 -24.88
C VAL A 218 8.17 -6.69 -26.33
N THR A 219 7.31 -6.04 -27.12
CA THR A 219 7.65 -5.67 -28.51
C THR A 219 8.82 -4.69 -28.57
N ALA A 220 8.91 -3.75 -27.63
CA ALA A 220 10.01 -2.79 -27.57
C ALA A 220 11.29 -3.40 -26.97
N ALA A 221 11.16 -4.40 -26.09
CA ALA A 221 12.25 -5.09 -25.42
C ALA A 221 12.90 -6.19 -26.27
N ALA A 222 12.29 -6.56 -27.39
CA ALA A 222 12.73 -7.69 -28.20
C ALA A 222 14.20 -7.57 -28.62
N GLY A 223 15.01 -8.61 -28.38
CA GLY A 223 16.44 -8.65 -28.65
C GLY A 223 17.31 -7.86 -27.67
N THR A 224 16.74 -7.25 -26.63
CA THR A 224 17.50 -6.55 -25.58
C THR A 224 17.67 -7.41 -24.33
N SER A 225 18.56 -7.00 -23.42
CA SER A 225 18.71 -7.63 -22.10
C SER A 225 17.44 -7.57 -21.24
N GLN A 226 16.50 -6.72 -21.57
CA GLN A 226 15.24 -6.54 -20.85
C GLN A 226 14.12 -7.49 -21.33
N GLU A 227 14.32 -8.19 -22.46
CA GLU A 227 13.27 -9.03 -23.05
C GLU A 227 12.80 -10.13 -22.10
N ALA A 228 13.71 -10.81 -21.41
CA ALA A 228 13.36 -11.88 -20.48
C ALA A 228 12.47 -11.37 -19.35
N ASN A 229 12.82 -10.23 -18.74
CA ASN A 229 12.02 -9.62 -17.68
C ASN A 229 10.64 -9.17 -18.18
N ALA A 230 10.58 -8.54 -19.35
CA ALA A 230 9.32 -8.12 -19.95
C ALA A 230 8.39 -9.32 -20.24
N GLN A 231 8.94 -10.44 -20.73
CA GLN A 231 8.19 -11.68 -20.94
C GLN A 231 7.65 -12.26 -19.63
N LEU A 232 8.44 -12.26 -18.57
CA LEU A 232 8.01 -12.75 -17.26
C LEU A 232 6.85 -11.92 -16.69
N GLN A 233 6.94 -10.60 -16.80
CA GLN A 233 5.88 -9.69 -16.37
C GLN A 233 4.60 -9.86 -17.20
N LEU A 234 4.73 -9.99 -18.53
CA LEU A 234 3.60 -10.28 -19.41
C LEU A 234 2.91 -11.58 -19.01
N ALA A 235 3.70 -12.64 -18.79
CA ALA A 235 3.16 -13.95 -18.44
C ALA A 235 2.37 -13.92 -17.12
N GLY A 236 2.90 -13.25 -16.09
CA GLY A 236 2.21 -13.07 -14.81
C GLY A 236 0.90 -12.30 -14.94
N ALA A 237 0.89 -11.19 -15.68
CA ALA A 237 -0.31 -10.40 -15.91
C ALA A 237 -1.37 -11.19 -16.70
N ALA A 238 -0.96 -11.90 -17.75
CA ALA A 238 -1.83 -12.73 -18.58
C ALA A 238 -2.40 -13.92 -17.80
N GLN A 239 -1.64 -14.52 -16.91
CA GLN A 239 -2.11 -15.61 -16.05
C GLN A 239 -3.26 -15.14 -15.14
N ILE A 240 -3.14 -13.97 -14.52
CA ILE A 240 -4.15 -13.44 -13.60
C ILE A 240 -5.36 -12.89 -14.36
N SER A 241 -5.15 -12.29 -15.53
CA SER A 241 -6.25 -11.84 -16.40
C SER A 241 -7.05 -12.98 -17.01
N GLY A 242 -6.52 -14.21 -17.01
CA GLY A 242 -7.15 -15.40 -17.59
C GLY A 242 -6.75 -15.66 -19.05
N ASP A 243 -5.86 -14.87 -19.65
CA ASP A 243 -5.30 -15.13 -20.99
C ASP A 243 -4.22 -16.23 -20.91
N THR A 244 -4.66 -17.46 -20.72
CA THR A 244 -3.76 -18.63 -20.58
C THR A 244 -2.84 -18.79 -21.79
N THR A 245 -3.32 -18.51 -23.00
CA THR A 245 -2.53 -18.63 -24.23
C THR A 245 -1.36 -17.65 -24.22
N THR A 246 -1.62 -16.39 -23.92
CA THR A 246 -0.54 -15.38 -23.78
C THR A 246 0.42 -15.75 -22.65
N ALA A 247 -0.08 -16.23 -21.51
CA ALA A 247 0.76 -16.65 -20.39
C ALA A 247 1.71 -17.79 -20.77
N VAL A 248 1.20 -18.84 -21.42
CA VAL A 248 2.01 -20.00 -21.90
C VAL A 248 3.09 -19.54 -22.89
N ASN A 249 2.72 -18.73 -23.86
CA ASN A 249 3.66 -18.21 -24.85
C ASN A 249 4.77 -17.37 -24.21
N ALA A 250 4.42 -16.46 -23.31
CA ALA A 250 5.36 -15.57 -22.67
C ALA A 250 6.30 -16.32 -21.69
N TYR A 251 5.79 -17.29 -20.89
CA TYR A 251 6.63 -18.14 -20.06
C TYR A 251 7.57 -19.03 -20.90
N THR A 252 7.09 -19.60 -22.00
CA THR A 252 7.92 -20.37 -22.91
C THR A 252 9.04 -19.52 -23.49
N ARG A 253 8.73 -18.29 -23.91
CA ARG A 253 9.72 -17.35 -24.43
C ARG A 253 10.74 -16.95 -23.37
N PHE A 254 10.29 -16.68 -22.13
CA PHE A 254 11.17 -16.40 -20.99
C PHE A 254 12.18 -17.54 -20.78
N LEU A 255 11.72 -18.78 -20.69
CA LEU A 255 12.59 -19.94 -20.49
C LEU A 255 13.59 -20.17 -21.64
N LYS A 256 13.23 -19.77 -22.87
CA LYS A 256 14.13 -19.83 -24.03
C LYS A 256 15.25 -18.80 -23.94
N ILE A 257 14.95 -17.60 -23.39
CA ILE A 257 15.92 -16.48 -23.30
C ILE A 257 16.80 -16.62 -22.05
N ALA A 258 16.21 -17.04 -20.94
CA ALA A 258 16.86 -17.08 -19.61
C ALA A 258 16.65 -18.44 -18.91
N PRO A 259 17.16 -19.55 -19.47
CA PRO A 259 16.94 -20.89 -18.94
C PRO A 259 17.52 -21.11 -17.55
N ASP A 260 18.58 -20.36 -17.21
CA ASP A 260 19.31 -20.45 -15.93
C ASP A 260 18.91 -19.34 -14.95
N SER A 261 17.84 -18.60 -15.24
CA SER A 261 17.30 -17.59 -14.31
C SER A 261 16.88 -18.23 -12.98
N PRO A 262 17.05 -17.53 -11.85
CA PRO A 262 16.50 -17.98 -10.54
C PRO A 262 15.00 -18.32 -10.60
N ASN A 263 14.26 -17.67 -11.50
CA ASN A 263 12.82 -17.91 -11.69
C ASN A 263 12.51 -19.10 -12.60
N ALA A 264 13.50 -19.67 -13.28
CA ALA A 264 13.24 -20.69 -14.32
C ALA A 264 12.56 -21.94 -13.80
N LEU A 265 12.90 -22.41 -12.58
CA LEU A 265 12.29 -23.57 -11.99
C LEU A 265 10.79 -23.34 -11.70
N ALA A 266 10.45 -22.25 -11.04
CA ALA A 266 9.07 -21.89 -10.73
C ALA A 266 8.25 -21.68 -12.02
N VAL A 267 8.85 -21.04 -13.03
CA VAL A 267 8.21 -20.82 -14.34
C VAL A 267 7.93 -22.15 -15.05
N ARG A 268 8.84 -23.13 -15.02
CA ARG A 268 8.59 -24.47 -15.59
C ARG A 268 7.39 -25.15 -14.93
N GLN A 269 7.32 -25.12 -13.59
CA GLN A 269 6.20 -25.71 -12.85
C GLN A 269 4.86 -25.02 -13.20
N THR A 270 4.84 -23.70 -13.23
CA THR A 270 3.67 -22.92 -13.63
C THR A 270 3.25 -23.23 -15.07
N LEU A 271 4.21 -23.29 -15.98
CA LEU A 271 3.96 -23.59 -17.39
C LEU A 271 3.32 -24.96 -17.59
N GLU A 272 3.78 -25.99 -16.88
CA GLU A 272 3.17 -27.33 -16.93
C GLU A 272 1.73 -27.33 -16.42
N GLN A 273 1.45 -26.61 -15.32
CA GLN A 273 0.09 -26.46 -14.80
C GLN A 273 -0.84 -25.75 -15.80
N LEU A 274 -0.36 -24.64 -16.41
CA LEU A 274 -1.13 -23.91 -17.41
C LEU A 274 -1.40 -24.74 -18.66
N LYS A 275 -0.40 -25.49 -19.17
CA LYS A 275 -0.59 -26.41 -20.31
C LYS A 275 -1.59 -27.51 -19.99
N ALA A 276 -1.57 -28.05 -18.76
CA ALA A 276 -2.53 -29.06 -18.34
C ALA A 276 -3.98 -28.55 -18.33
N SER A 277 -4.18 -27.24 -18.06
CA SER A 277 -5.50 -26.60 -18.08
C SER A 277 -6.02 -26.23 -19.47
N LEU A 278 -5.15 -26.22 -20.50
CA LEU A 278 -5.58 -25.94 -21.86
C LEU A 278 -6.32 -27.13 -22.50
N PRO A 279 -7.31 -26.86 -23.36
CA PRO A 279 -7.92 -27.90 -24.19
C PRO A 279 -6.86 -28.63 -25.02
N GLN A 280 -7.07 -29.94 -25.30
CA GLN A 280 -6.11 -30.76 -26.04
C GLN A 280 -5.71 -30.19 -27.44
N SER A 281 -6.62 -29.43 -28.06
CA SER A 281 -6.36 -28.74 -29.35
C SER A 281 -5.40 -27.54 -29.24
N GLN A 282 -5.03 -27.10 -28.05
CA GLN A 282 -4.17 -25.93 -27.79
C GLN A 282 -2.89 -26.27 -27.00
N ARG A 283 -2.65 -27.55 -26.72
CA ARG A 283 -1.47 -28.04 -26.00
C ARG A 283 -0.21 -28.17 -26.83
#